data_efadb32bd710d8d281050e61f1b2a05e
#
_entry.id   efadb32bd710d8d281050e61f1b2a05e
#
_cell.length_a   1.000
_cell.length_b   1.000
_cell.length_c   1.000
_cell.angle_alpha   90.00
_cell.angle_beta   90.00
_cell.angle_gamma   90.00
#
_symmetry.space_group_name_H-M   'P 1'
#
loop_
_entity.id
_entity.type
_entity.pdbx_description
1 polymer ?
#
loop_
_entity_poly.entity_id
_entity_poly.type
_entity_poly.pdbx_seq_one_letter_code
_entity_poly.pdbx_strand_id
1 'polypeptide(L)'
;MNKIKIISIFTAICIIFCFYGCHKKSENAVAVDKMIANLGKIEINDAEQIDQIDKAISKLTEEEKNELDKKKKFDQAKAKINELKKQERISDVENSINKIGEVTLNSEEAIENAENAYNSLTDNEKKSVSNISTLTNARKTFERLYSENKKEKIQNAKQYFSNFSKEKDEFQDVVWYYHKNMPEYIDIRSYVIPFFYIEDDNVKIQIRYNYTGDDWIFFKQVTILADGKKYNKTFDHFNITHNNEAGSVWEYISEEADEYDIEMLRAIAKSKTAKVRYEGDDYIHDITINNNDKKIIKDVLKIYDAYN
;
A
#
# COMPACT_ATOMS: atom_id res chain seq x y z
N MET A 1 28.83 28.08 12.09
CA MET A 1 29.85 27.40 11.24
C MET A 1 31.14 27.23 12.02
N ASN A 2 31.39 26.10 12.62
CA ASN A 2 32.74 25.67 12.99
C ASN A 2 32.70 24.14 13.08
N LYS A 3 33.17 23.49 12.02
CA LYS A 3 33.40 22.05 11.98
C LYS A 3 34.70 21.78 12.72
N ILE A 4 34.64 21.15 13.89
CA ILE A 4 35.84 20.62 14.55
C ILE A 4 36.05 19.21 13.97
N LYS A 5 37.10 19.08 13.19
CA LYS A 5 37.67 17.80 12.73
C LYS A 5 38.29 17.10 13.94
N ILE A 6 37.73 15.97 14.36
CA ILE A 6 38.42 15.07 15.28
C ILE A 6 39.19 14.06 14.42
N ILE A 7 40.53 14.22 14.51
CA ILE A 7 41.51 13.35 13.87
C ILE A 7 41.59 12.03 14.63
N SER A 8 41.35 10.94 13.91
CA SER A 8 41.57 9.57 14.33
C SER A 8 43.09 9.36 14.59
N ILE A 9 43.41 8.97 15.82
CA ILE A 9 44.73 8.38 16.14
C ILE A 9 44.47 6.99 16.68
N PHE A 10 44.55 6.00 15.80
CA PHE A 10 44.74 4.62 16.18
C PHE A 10 46.07 4.15 15.58
N THR A 11 47.12 4.16 16.41
CA THR A 11 48.36 3.45 16.12
C THR A 11 48.45 2.28 17.12
N ALA A 12 48.50 1.08 16.53
CA ALA A 12 48.73 -0.15 17.26
C ALA A 12 50.11 -0.16 17.86
N ILE A 13 50.22 -0.50 19.15
CA ILE A 13 51.49 -0.92 19.77
C ILE A 13 51.19 -2.18 20.56
N CYS A 14 51.62 -3.33 19.99
CA CYS A 14 51.88 -4.55 20.75
C CYS A 14 53.30 -4.42 21.34
N ILE A 15 53.41 -4.42 22.64
CA ILE A 15 54.68 -4.76 23.34
C ILE A 15 54.37 -5.55 24.60
N ILE A 16 55.00 -6.73 24.69
CA ILE A 16 55.05 -7.68 25.75
C ILE A 16 56.10 -7.21 26.79
N PHE A 17 55.83 -7.29 28.12
CA PHE A 17 56.63 -7.98 29.14
C PHE A 17 56.49 -7.52 30.57
N CYS A 18 56.15 -8.47 31.42
CA CYS A 18 56.75 -8.99 32.66
C CYS A 18 57.01 -8.09 33.90
N PHE A 19 56.25 -8.47 34.92
CA PHE A 19 56.59 -8.69 36.34
C PHE A 19 57.29 -7.58 37.19
N TYR A 20 56.60 -7.13 38.17
CA TYR A 20 56.75 -7.03 39.61
C TYR A 20 56.09 -5.80 40.22
N GLY A 21 55.10 -6.00 41.02
CA GLY A 21 54.80 -5.27 42.23
C GLY A 21 54.59 -3.77 42.18
N CYS A 22 53.71 -3.31 41.35
CA CYS A 22 52.83 -2.16 41.50
C CYS A 22 51.73 -2.37 40.46
N HIS A 23 50.49 -2.57 40.91
CA HIS A 23 49.36 -2.73 39.95
C HIS A 23 49.19 -1.40 39.22
N LYS A 24 50.02 -1.17 38.24
CA LYS A 24 49.87 0.00 37.33
C LYS A 24 48.68 -0.33 36.44
N LYS A 25 47.59 0.44 36.60
CA LYS A 25 46.42 0.37 35.79
C LYS A 25 46.77 0.26 34.29
N SER A 26 46.09 -0.61 33.55
CA SER A 26 46.37 -0.81 32.15
C SER A 26 46.16 0.49 31.35
N GLU A 27 46.99 0.71 30.31
CA GLU A 27 46.88 1.89 29.46
C GLU A 27 45.47 1.97 28.77
N ASN A 28 44.90 0.82 28.44
CA ASN A 28 43.57 0.71 27.87
C ASN A 28 42.48 1.17 28.84
N ALA A 29 42.55 0.72 30.10
CA ALA A 29 41.60 1.13 31.14
C ALA A 29 41.75 2.63 31.47
N VAL A 30 42.99 3.17 31.48
CA VAL A 30 43.22 4.63 31.64
C VAL A 30 42.63 5.43 30.49
N ALA A 31 42.77 4.96 29.25
CA ALA A 31 42.21 5.62 28.09
C ALA A 31 40.66 5.67 28.11
N VAL A 32 40.01 4.54 28.49
CA VAL A 32 38.56 4.48 28.63
C VAL A 32 38.06 5.37 29.77
N ASP A 33 38.72 5.36 30.93
CA ASP A 33 38.36 6.26 32.03
C ASP A 33 38.49 7.75 31.67
N LYS A 34 39.42 8.09 30.82
CA LYS A 34 39.56 9.46 30.29
C LYS A 34 38.38 9.80 29.36
N MET A 35 37.96 8.87 28.50
CA MET A 35 36.75 9.06 27.68
C MET A 35 35.50 9.29 28.55
N ILE A 36 35.33 8.48 29.60
CA ILE A 36 34.21 8.60 30.56
C ILE A 36 34.30 9.92 31.34
N ALA A 37 35.53 10.34 31.74
CA ALA A 37 35.72 11.57 32.47
C ALA A 37 35.19 12.79 31.70
N ASN A 38 35.40 12.79 30.36
CA ASN A 38 34.98 13.86 29.47
C ASN A 38 33.46 13.95 29.20
N LEU A 39 32.69 12.97 29.71
CA LEU A 39 31.21 13.05 29.65
C LEU A 39 30.73 14.18 30.57
N GLY A 40 30.02 15.15 29.97
CA GLY A 40 29.35 16.25 30.67
C GLY A 40 27.96 15.85 31.20
N LYS A 41 27.02 16.80 31.15
CA LYS A 41 25.59 16.53 31.34
C LYS A 41 25.09 15.77 30.11
N ILE A 42 24.48 14.63 30.32
CA ILE A 42 24.06 13.74 29.24
C ILE A 42 22.80 14.28 28.57
N GLU A 43 22.90 14.50 27.25
CA GLU A 43 21.82 14.90 26.36
C GLU A 43 21.65 13.85 25.22
N ILE A 44 20.56 13.93 24.45
CA ILE A 44 20.26 12.93 23.41
C ILE A 44 21.37 12.83 22.33
N ASN A 45 22.02 13.96 22.03
CA ASN A 45 23.11 14.04 21.05
C ASN A 45 24.40 13.33 21.49
N ASP A 46 24.51 12.95 22.78
CA ASP A 46 25.66 12.22 23.31
C ASP A 46 25.56 10.70 23.05
N ALA A 47 24.47 10.25 22.42
CA ALA A 47 24.21 8.83 22.14
C ALA A 47 25.37 8.15 21.40
N GLU A 48 25.95 8.82 20.41
CA GLU A 48 27.08 8.29 19.64
C GLU A 48 28.35 8.20 20.51
N GLN A 49 28.59 9.19 21.35
CA GLN A 49 29.75 9.18 22.26
C GLN A 49 29.62 8.05 23.31
N ILE A 50 28.43 7.84 23.87
CA ILE A 50 28.14 6.72 24.80
C ILE A 50 28.39 5.38 24.11
N ASP A 51 27.95 5.23 22.85
CA ASP A 51 28.13 4.01 22.06
C ASP A 51 29.62 3.73 21.75
N GLN A 52 30.39 4.79 21.46
CA GLN A 52 31.85 4.69 21.28
C GLN A 52 32.54 4.22 22.57
N ILE A 53 32.16 4.75 23.74
CA ILE A 53 32.70 4.31 25.04
C ILE A 53 32.29 2.86 25.34
N ASP A 54 31.06 2.47 25.07
CA ASP A 54 30.58 1.09 25.23
C ASP A 54 31.39 0.10 24.41
N LYS A 55 31.64 0.45 23.13
CA LYS A 55 32.53 -0.31 22.25
C LYS A 55 33.98 -0.37 22.73
N ALA A 56 34.49 0.70 23.36
CA ALA A 56 35.82 0.71 23.92
C ALA A 56 35.89 -0.20 25.17
N ILE A 57 34.90 -0.15 26.05
CA ILE A 57 34.77 -1.04 27.21
C ILE A 57 34.66 -2.52 26.78
N SER A 58 33.89 -2.81 25.72
CA SER A 58 33.70 -4.18 25.22
C SER A 58 35.00 -4.84 24.74
N LYS A 59 36.00 -4.05 24.36
CA LYS A 59 37.33 -4.51 23.92
C LYS A 59 38.31 -4.78 25.05
N LEU A 60 38.00 -4.35 26.28
CA LEU A 60 38.82 -4.57 27.45
C LEU A 60 38.72 -6.05 27.89
N THR A 61 39.82 -6.58 28.48
CA THR A 61 39.78 -7.86 29.19
C THR A 61 38.95 -7.72 30.49
N GLU A 62 38.57 -8.80 31.14
CA GLU A 62 37.85 -8.75 32.41
C GLU A 62 38.68 -8.09 33.53
N GLU A 63 40.00 -8.32 33.54
CA GLU A 63 40.92 -7.65 34.46
C GLU A 63 40.91 -6.14 34.24
N GLU A 64 41.03 -5.68 33.00
CA GLU A 64 41.02 -4.25 32.63
C GLU A 64 39.66 -3.59 32.93
N LYS A 65 38.53 -4.31 32.77
CA LYS A 65 37.20 -3.81 33.12
C LYS A 65 37.08 -3.57 34.65
N ASN A 66 37.71 -4.42 35.43
CA ASN A 66 37.73 -4.28 36.90
C ASN A 66 38.61 -3.09 37.37
N GLU A 67 39.54 -2.61 36.52
CA GLU A 67 40.36 -1.44 36.80
C GLU A 67 39.68 -0.09 36.50
N LEU A 68 38.44 -0.11 35.91
CA LEU A 68 37.74 1.12 35.56
C LEU A 68 37.23 1.87 36.81
N ASP A 69 37.84 2.99 37.16
CA ASP A 69 37.41 3.86 38.27
C ASP A 69 36.09 4.57 38.00
N LYS A 70 35.79 4.83 36.71
CA LYS A 70 34.63 5.63 36.31
C LYS A 70 33.47 4.82 35.73
N LYS A 71 33.51 3.49 35.91
CA LYS A 71 32.45 2.59 35.41
C LYS A 71 31.06 3.02 35.88
N LYS A 72 30.91 3.37 37.16
CA LYS A 72 29.61 3.84 37.71
C LYS A 72 29.11 5.10 36.99
N LYS A 73 29.99 6.06 36.65
CA LYS A 73 29.62 7.26 35.88
C LYS A 73 29.14 6.88 34.49
N PHE A 74 29.82 5.92 33.84
CA PHE A 74 29.42 5.43 32.53
C PHE A 74 28.06 4.70 32.56
N ASP A 75 27.84 3.81 33.51
CA ASP A 75 26.59 3.09 33.69
C ASP A 75 25.41 4.06 33.89
N GLN A 76 25.61 5.12 34.69
CA GLN A 76 24.62 6.20 34.85
C GLN A 76 24.37 6.98 33.56
N ALA A 77 25.43 7.30 32.80
CA ALA A 77 25.31 7.97 31.54
C ALA A 77 24.58 7.13 30.49
N LYS A 78 24.90 5.81 30.44
CA LYS A 78 24.22 4.84 29.58
C LYS A 78 22.74 4.67 29.95
N ALA A 79 22.40 4.61 31.21
CA ALA A 79 21.02 4.58 31.67
C ALA A 79 20.27 5.87 31.27
N LYS A 80 20.93 7.04 31.44
CA LYS A 80 20.32 8.33 31.11
C LYS A 80 20.03 8.47 29.58
N ILE A 81 20.98 8.04 28.74
CA ILE A 81 20.76 8.11 27.26
C ILE A 81 19.65 7.17 26.81
N ASN A 82 19.55 5.97 27.43
CA ASN A 82 18.47 5.04 27.14
C ASN A 82 17.10 5.61 27.53
N GLU A 83 17.02 6.30 28.67
CA GLU A 83 15.78 6.98 29.08
C GLU A 83 15.43 8.14 28.14
N LEU A 84 16.42 8.96 27.72
CA LEU A 84 16.18 10.03 26.77
C LEU A 84 15.69 9.50 25.40
N LYS A 85 16.30 8.45 24.87
CA LYS A 85 15.86 7.77 23.64
C LYS A 85 14.44 7.22 23.77
N LYS A 86 14.09 6.67 24.92
CA LYS A 86 12.74 6.21 25.21
C LYS A 86 11.74 7.38 25.20
N GLN A 87 12.08 8.49 25.87
CA GLN A 87 11.23 9.68 25.91
C GLN A 87 11.05 10.29 24.50
N GLU A 88 12.11 10.31 23.69
CA GLU A 88 12.06 10.77 22.30
C GLU A 88 11.07 9.93 21.48
N ARG A 89 11.19 8.58 21.50
CA ARG A 89 10.26 7.70 20.78
C ARG A 89 8.81 7.89 21.21
N ILE A 90 8.55 8.04 22.52
CA ILE A 90 7.20 8.32 23.04
C ILE A 90 6.70 9.67 22.53
N SER A 91 7.54 10.71 22.60
CA SER A 91 7.21 12.06 22.11
C SER A 91 6.92 12.06 20.61
N ASP A 92 7.68 11.30 19.81
CA ASP A 92 7.45 11.20 18.36
C ASP A 92 6.09 10.58 18.05
N VAL A 93 5.69 9.55 18.81
CA VAL A 93 4.37 8.94 18.70
C VAL A 93 3.28 9.94 19.11
N GLU A 94 3.43 10.63 20.24
CA GLU A 94 2.47 11.64 20.70
C GLU A 94 2.32 12.78 19.68
N ASN A 95 3.42 13.21 19.06
CA ASN A 95 3.42 14.20 17.99
C ASN A 95 2.73 13.69 16.72
N SER A 96 2.94 12.42 16.37
CA SER A 96 2.25 11.79 15.24
C SER A 96 0.74 11.74 15.47
N ILE A 97 0.31 11.38 16.67
CA ILE A 97 -1.11 11.40 17.05
C ILE A 97 -1.70 12.82 16.98
N ASN A 98 -0.99 13.81 17.49
CA ASN A 98 -1.45 15.20 17.47
C ASN A 98 -1.55 15.77 16.03
N LYS A 99 -0.74 15.28 15.09
CA LYS A 99 -0.79 15.68 13.67
C LYS A 99 -2.04 15.19 12.94
N ILE A 100 -2.79 14.22 13.47
CA ILE A 100 -4.05 13.76 12.87
C ILE A 100 -5.04 14.93 12.77
N GLY A 101 -5.09 15.77 13.80
CA GLY A 101 -5.99 16.96 13.84
C GLY A 101 -7.46 16.58 13.78
N GLU A 102 -8.26 17.36 13.04
CA GLU A 102 -9.68 17.07 12.79
C GLU A 102 -9.79 15.87 11.82
N VAL A 103 -10.57 14.86 12.21
CA VAL A 103 -10.73 13.63 11.44
C VAL A 103 -11.73 13.83 10.30
N THR A 104 -11.27 13.58 9.09
CA THR A 104 -12.04 13.61 7.84
C THR A 104 -11.84 12.30 7.07
N LEU A 105 -12.49 12.13 5.92
CA LEU A 105 -12.26 10.99 5.01
C LEU A 105 -10.84 10.95 4.43
N ASN A 106 -10.06 12.02 4.53
CA ASN A 106 -8.67 12.07 4.06
C ASN A 106 -7.66 11.79 5.20
N SER A 107 -8.12 11.44 6.40
CA SER A 107 -7.26 11.26 7.57
C SER A 107 -6.70 9.84 7.70
N GLU A 108 -7.02 8.92 6.79
CA GLU A 108 -6.63 7.51 6.87
C GLU A 108 -5.12 7.33 7.01
N GLU A 109 -4.34 7.90 6.11
CA GLU A 109 -2.88 7.81 6.11
C GLU A 109 -2.27 8.37 7.41
N ALA A 110 -2.79 9.50 7.90
CA ALA A 110 -2.28 10.09 9.15
C ALA A 110 -2.58 9.20 10.37
N ILE A 111 -3.75 8.56 10.41
CA ILE A 111 -4.13 7.63 11.47
C ILE A 111 -3.27 6.36 11.39
N GLU A 112 -3.10 5.77 10.22
CA GLU A 112 -2.26 4.57 10.03
C GLU A 112 -0.80 4.83 10.40
N ASN A 113 -0.25 5.97 10.02
CA ASN A 113 1.11 6.36 10.41
C ASN A 113 1.26 6.47 11.92
N ALA A 114 0.28 7.06 12.62
CA ALA A 114 0.28 7.15 14.08
C ALA A 114 0.12 5.77 14.76
N GLU A 115 -0.73 4.89 14.22
CA GLU A 115 -0.91 3.51 14.68
C GLU A 115 0.38 2.69 14.51
N ASN A 116 1.03 2.79 13.35
CA ASN A 116 2.29 2.11 13.08
C ASN A 116 3.40 2.59 14.02
N ALA A 117 3.50 3.91 14.24
CA ALA A 117 4.44 4.48 15.20
C ALA A 117 4.17 3.97 16.63
N TYR A 118 2.92 3.98 17.07
CA TYR A 118 2.53 3.44 18.39
C TYR A 118 2.82 1.93 18.49
N ASN A 119 2.54 1.15 17.46
CA ASN A 119 2.77 -0.29 17.46
C ASN A 119 4.25 -0.67 17.50
N SER A 120 5.15 0.21 17.04
CA SER A 120 6.60 0.02 17.10
C SER A 120 7.18 0.17 18.51
N LEU A 121 6.44 0.75 19.45
CA LEU A 121 6.85 0.90 20.84
C LEU A 121 6.80 -0.43 21.59
N THR A 122 7.69 -0.57 22.59
CA THR A 122 7.60 -1.66 23.57
C THR A 122 6.37 -1.51 24.48
N ASP A 123 5.92 -2.59 25.11
CA ASP A 123 4.75 -2.57 26.00
C ASP A 123 4.88 -1.57 27.17
N ASN A 124 6.12 -1.34 27.63
CA ASN A 124 6.38 -0.35 28.68
C ASN A 124 6.34 1.08 28.17
N GLU A 125 6.76 1.33 26.92
CA GLU A 125 6.67 2.63 26.28
C GLU A 125 5.22 2.98 25.93
N LYS A 126 4.46 2.01 25.41
CA LYS A 126 3.01 2.15 25.11
C LYS A 126 2.22 2.67 26.31
N LYS A 127 2.53 2.20 27.51
CA LYS A 127 1.88 2.66 28.76
C LYS A 127 2.17 4.13 29.10
N SER A 128 3.22 4.69 28.52
CA SER A 128 3.66 6.06 28.77
C SER A 128 3.13 7.07 27.75
N VAL A 129 2.47 6.61 26.67
CA VAL A 129 1.85 7.48 25.66
C VAL A 129 0.58 8.10 26.25
N SER A 130 0.58 9.42 26.43
CA SER A 130 -0.48 10.13 27.16
C SER A 130 -1.74 10.35 26.34
N ASN A 131 -1.63 10.45 25.00
CA ASN A 131 -2.73 10.79 24.10
C ASN A 131 -3.27 9.60 23.27
N ILE A 132 -3.07 8.36 23.73
CA ILE A 132 -3.55 7.15 23.03
C ILE A 132 -5.06 7.15 22.82
N SER A 133 -5.83 7.74 23.72
CA SER A 133 -7.28 7.88 23.56
C SER A 133 -7.66 8.72 22.36
N THR A 134 -6.85 9.74 22.00
CA THR A 134 -7.04 10.54 20.79
C THR A 134 -6.90 9.69 19.53
N LEU A 135 -5.88 8.81 19.46
CA LEU A 135 -5.68 7.90 18.34
C LEU A 135 -6.86 6.92 18.19
N THR A 136 -7.27 6.31 19.30
CA THR A 136 -8.41 5.38 19.32
C THR A 136 -9.71 6.05 18.86
N ASN A 137 -9.96 7.28 19.32
CA ASN A 137 -11.13 8.06 18.91
C ASN A 137 -11.04 8.51 17.46
N ALA A 138 -9.85 8.84 16.96
CA ALA A 138 -9.62 9.20 15.57
C ALA A 138 -9.97 8.03 14.63
N ARG A 139 -9.48 6.81 14.92
CA ARG A 139 -9.83 5.60 14.15
C ARG A 139 -11.35 5.36 14.14
N LYS A 140 -11.97 5.38 15.31
CA LYS A 140 -13.43 5.17 15.45
C LYS A 140 -14.23 6.23 14.67
N THR A 141 -13.80 7.49 14.71
CA THR A 141 -14.46 8.57 13.98
C THR A 141 -14.31 8.40 12.48
N PHE A 142 -13.11 8.03 12.01
CA PHE A 142 -12.84 7.75 10.61
C PHE A 142 -13.72 6.60 10.09
N GLU A 143 -13.78 5.48 10.80
CA GLU A 143 -14.60 4.32 10.42
C GLU A 143 -16.10 4.68 10.32
N ARG A 144 -16.59 5.52 11.25
CA ARG A 144 -17.98 6.02 11.19
C ARG A 144 -18.19 6.88 9.95
N LEU A 145 -17.33 7.87 9.70
CA LEU A 145 -17.42 8.76 8.53
C LEU A 145 -17.32 7.98 7.23
N TYR A 146 -16.40 7.00 7.16
CA TYR A 146 -16.24 6.14 6.00
C TYR A 146 -17.51 5.31 5.73
N SER A 147 -18.08 4.69 6.79
CA SER A 147 -19.32 3.92 6.70
C SER A 147 -20.52 4.79 6.27
N GLU A 148 -20.65 5.99 6.83
CA GLU A 148 -21.70 6.94 6.46
C GLU A 148 -21.56 7.38 5.00
N ASN A 149 -20.36 7.73 4.56
CA ASN A 149 -20.08 8.12 3.19
C ASN A 149 -20.37 6.96 2.20
N LYS A 150 -19.94 5.72 2.53
CA LYS A 150 -20.25 4.54 1.72
C LYS A 150 -21.76 4.33 1.59
N LYS A 151 -22.51 4.44 2.69
CA LYS A 151 -23.98 4.34 2.68
C LYS A 151 -24.62 5.41 1.81
N GLU A 152 -24.15 6.64 1.88
CA GLU A 152 -24.64 7.74 1.04
C GLU A 152 -24.36 7.49 -0.44
N LYS A 153 -23.14 7.06 -0.79
CA LYS A 153 -22.77 6.70 -2.16
C LYS A 153 -23.67 5.59 -2.71
N ILE A 154 -23.88 4.50 -1.93
CA ILE A 154 -24.77 3.39 -2.30
C ILE A 154 -26.20 3.90 -2.50
N GLN A 155 -26.70 4.73 -1.60
CA GLN A 155 -28.05 5.30 -1.72
C GLN A 155 -28.20 6.12 -3.02
N ASN A 156 -27.20 6.93 -3.34
CA ASN A 156 -27.16 7.72 -4.57
C ASN A 156 -27.05 6.86 -5.82
N ALA A 157 -26.36 5.70 -5.72
CA ALA A 157 -26.24 4.76 -6.82
C ALA A 157 -27.53 3.97 -7.11
N LYS A 158 -28.46 3.85 -6.15
CA LYS A 158 -29.72 3.11 -6.32
C LYS A 158 -30.54 3.54 -7.53
N GLN A 159 -30.50 4.81 -7.92
CA GLN A 159 -31.19 5.30 -9.10
C GLN A 159 -30.74 4.62 -10.40
N TYR A 160 -29.46 4.20 -10.47
CA TYR A 160 -28.91 3.55 -11.69
C TYR A 160 -29.37 2.11 -11.85
N PHE A 161 -29.75 1.41 -10.76
CA PHE A 161 -30.24 0.03 -10.83
C PHE A 161 -31.50 -0.10 -11.68
N SER A 162 -32.29 0.96 -11.81
CA SER A 162 -33.45 0.97 -12.71
C SER A 162 -33.09 0.75 -14.19
N ASN A 163 -31.81 0.98 -14.57
CA ASN A 163 -31.31 0.75 -15.92
C ASN A 163 -30.91 -0.70 -16.18
N PHE A 164 -30.99 -1.58 -15.17
CA PHE A 164 -30.56 -2.98 -15.26
C PHE A 164 -31.74 -3.96 -15.12
N SER A 165 -31.67 -5.07 -15.84
CA SER A 165 -32.42 -6.29 -15.58
C SER A 165 -31.62 -7.17 -14.61
N LYS A 166 -32.33 -8.08 -13.93
CA LYS A 166 -31.74 -9.03 -12.99
C LYS A 166 -31.97 -10.44 -13.48
N GLU A 167 -30.95 -11.26 -13.39
CA GLU A 167 -31.01 -12.68 -13.67
C GLU A 167 -30.39 -13.44 -12.51
N LYS A 168 -31.12 -14.36 -11.90
CA LYS A 168 -30.59 -15.18 -10.80
C LYS A 168 -29.99 -16.45 -11.35
N ASP A 169 -28.72 -16.67 -11.07
CA ASP A 169 -28.06 -17.96 -11.22
C ASP A 169 -28.27 -18.76 -9.92
N GLU A 170 -29.16 -19.77 -9.98
CA GLU A 170 -29.49 -20.58 -8.81
C GLU A 170 -28.37 -21.54 -8.42
N PHE A 171 -27.46 -21.89 -9.33
CA PHE A 171 -26.36 -22.81 -9.06
C PHE A 171 -25.20 -22.12 -8.35
N GLN A 172 -24.94 -20.86 -8.68
CA GLN A 172 -23.92 -20.05 -8.03
C GLN A 172 -24.46 -19.17 -6.90
N ASP A 173 -25.79 -19.13 -6.72
CA ASP A 173 -26.52 -18.24 -5.80
C ASP A 173 -26.20 -16.76 -5.99
N VAL A 174 -25.95 -16.35 -7.24
CA VAL A 174 -25.55 -15.00 -7.63
C VAL A 174 -26.68 -14.33 -8.42
N VAL A 175 -26.86 -13.03 -8.22
CA VAL A 175 -27.75 -12.19 -9.04
C VAL A 175 -26.93 -11.34 -9.98
N TRP A 176 -27.05 -11.63 -11.26
CA TRP A 176 -26.43 -10.86 -12.33
C TRP A 176 -27.26 -9.63 -12.70
N TYR A 177 -26.58 -8.54 -13.04
CA TYR A 177 -27.18 -7.28 -13.47
C TYR A 177 -26.70 -6.95 -14.89
N TYR A 178 -27.62 -7.02 -15.84
CA TYR A 178 -27.40 -6.68 -17.25
C TYR A 178 -28.07 -5.36 -17.58
N HIS A 179 -27.33 -4.43 -18.18
CA HIS A 179 -27.92 -3.15 -18.56
C HIS A 179 -28.97 -3.35 -19.68
N LYS A 180 -30.16 -2.74 -19.54
CA LYS A 180 -31.28 -2.87 -20.46
C LYS A 180 -30.99 -2.47 -21.92
N ASN A 181 -29.96 -1.66 -22.12
CA ASN A 181 -29.48 -1.26 -23.45
C ASN A 181 -28.41 -2.20 -24.01
N MET A 182 -28.01 -3.24 -23.28
CA MET A 182 -27.13 -4.28 -23.82
C MET A 182 -27.84 -5.00 -24.97
N PRO A 183 -27.14 -5.45 -26.05
CA PRO A 183 -27.78 -6.26 -27.09
C PRO A 183 -28.50 -7.46 -26.49
N GLU A 184 -29.76 -7.67 -26.92
CA GLU A 184 -30.58 -8.76 -26.44
C GLU A 184 -30.00 -10.13 -26.84
N TYR A 185 -29.43 -10.19 -28.07
CA TYR A 185 -28.78 -11.39 -28.59
C TYR A 185 -27.31 -11.09 -28.89
N ILE A 186 -26.47 -12.11 -28.70
CA ILE A 186 -25.02 -11.98 -28.79
C ILE A 186 -24.53 -11.85 -30.23
N ASP A 187 -25.29 -12.33 -31.19
CA ASP A 187 -25.01 -12.37 -32.62
C ASP A 187 -25.39 -11.09 -33.39
N ILE A 188 -25.96 -10.07 -32.70
CA ILE A 188 -26.43 -8.84 -33.37
C ILE A 188 -25.27 -7.98 -33.85
N ARG A 189 -24.20 -7.86 -33.06
CA ARG A 189 -23.05 -7.01 -33.38
C ARG A 189 -21.87 -7.26 -32.47
N SER A 190 -20.69 -6.81 -32.87
CA SER A 190 -19.51 -6.76 -32.03
C SER A 190 -19.62 -5.66 -30.96
N TYR A 191 -19.09 -5.93 -29.73
CA TYR A 191 -19.09 -4.97 -28.61
C TYR A 191 -18.12 -5.36 -27.49
N VAL A 192 -17.77 -4.40 -26.65
CA VAL A 192 -17.13 -4.60 -25.34
C VAL A 192 -18.02 -3.94 -24.29
N ILE A 193 -18.70 -4.75 -23.47
CA ILE A 193 -19.71 -4.26 -22.52
C ILE A 193 -19.53 -4.95 -21.17
N PRO A 194 -19.48 -4.17 -20.05
CA PRO A 194 -19.48 -4.71 -18.71
C PRO A 194 -20.89 -5.05 -18.22
N PHE A 195 -20.98 -6.06 -17.38
CA PHE A 195 -22.10 -6.40 -16.52
C PHE A 195 -21.57 -6.80 -15.16
N PHE A 196 -22.42 -6.98 -14.14
CA PHE A 196 -21.90 -7.17 -12.78
C PHE A 196 -22.80 -8.03 -11.91
N TYR A 197 -22.25 -8.48 -10.81
CA TYR A 197 -22.95 -9.04 -9.67
C TYR A 197 -22.48 -8.39 -8.37
N ILE A 198 -23.19 -8.63 -7.27
CA ILE A 198 -22.81 -8.12 -5.94
C ILE A 198 -22.53 -9.30 -5.04
N GLU A 199 -21.33 -9.29 -4.45
CA GLU A 199 -20.84 -10.28 -3.52
C GLU A 199 -20.22 -9.57 -2.30
N ASP A 200 -20.64 -9.95 -1.09
CA ASP A 200 -20.15 -9.36 0.16
C ASP A 200 -20.16 -7.81 0.17
N ASP A 201 -21.27 -7.22 -0.28
CA ASP A 201 -21.42 -5.75 -0.44
C ASP A 201 -20.39 -5.08 -1.35
N ASN A 202 -19.74 -5.84 -2.25
CA ASN A 202 -18.86 -5.33 -3.29
C ASN A 202 -19.41 -5.65 -4.67
N VAL A 203 -19.23 -4.75 -5.61
CA VAL A 203 -19.59 -4.97 -7.01
C VAL A 203 -18.45 -5.66 -7.73
N LYS A 204 -18.73 -6.81 -8.31
CA LYS A 204 -17.83 -7.59 -9.17
C LYS A 204 -18.24 -7.39 -10.62
N ILE A 205 -17.35 -6.80 -11.43
CA ILE A 205 -17.61 -6.53 -12.85
C ILE A 205 -17.08 -7.68 -13.69
N GLN A 206 -17.92 -8.13 -14.65
CA GLN A 206 -17.52 -8.96 -15.76
C GLN A 206 -17.51 -8.12 -17.04
N ILE A 207 -16.55 -8.32 -17.92
CA ILE A 207 -16.50 -7.65 -19.21
C ILE A 207 -16.68 -8.70 -20.31
N ARG A 208 -17.70 -8.51 -21.16
CA ARG A 208 -17.87 -9.34 -22.34
C ARG A 208 -17.22 -8.67 -23.54
N TYR A 209 -16.31 -9.39 -24.15
CA TYR A 209 -15.69 -9.11 -25.44
C TYR A 209 -16.37 -9.97 -26.48
N ASN A 210 -17.13 -9.36 -27.37
CA ASN A 210 -17.95 -10.05 -28.38
C ASN A 210 -17.61 -9.57 -29.78
N TYR A 211 -17.19 -10.49 -30.61
CA TYR A 211 -17.08 -10.32 -32.05
C TYR A 211 -18.28 -10.99 -32.74
N THR A 212 -18.82 -10.34 -33.76
CA THR A 212 -19.85 -10.88 -34.66
C THR A 212 -19.56 -10.43 -36.09
N GLY A 213 -19.60 -11.36 -37.04
CA GLY A 213 -19.30 -11.10 -38.45
C GLY A 213 -19.79 -12.22 -39.36
N ASP A 214 -19.40 -12.12 -40.64
CA ASP A 214 -19.78 -13.09 -41.69
C ASP A 214 -18.78 -14.27 -41.75
N ASP A 215 -17.58 -14.13 -41.13
CA ASP A 215 -16.54 -15.16 -41.11
C ASP A 215 -15.79 -15.15 -39.77
N TRP A 216 -15.17 -16.28 -39.43
CA TRP A 216 -14.37 -16.46 -38.21
C TRP A 216 -13.10 -15.65 -38.27
N ILE A 217 -12.74 -14.99 -37.14
CA ILE A 217 -11.42 -14.38 -36.97
C ILE A 217 -10.57 -15.14 -35.95
N PHE A 218 -11.20 -15.96 -35.09
CA PHE A 218 -10.53 -16.69 -34.00
C PHE A 218 -9.67 -15.75 -33.17
N PHE A 219 -10.30 -14.67 -32.67
CA PHE A 219 -9.54 -13.65 -31.97
C PHE A 219 -8.84 -14.21 -30.72
N LYS A 220 -7.63 -13.73 -30.48
CA LYS A 220 -6.81 -14.06 -29.32
C LYS A 220 -6.45 -12.82 -28.52
N GLN A 221 -6.60 -11.67 -29.16
CA GLN A 221 -6.28 -10.37 -28.56
C GLN A 221 -7.37 -9.36 -28.90
N VAL A 222 -7.62 -8.48 -27.93
CA VAL A 222 -8.44 -7.28 -28.11
C VAL A 222 -7.63 -6.07 -27.72
N THR A 223 -7.48 -5.13 -28.66
CA THR A 223 -6.85 -3.83 -28.41
C THR A 223 -7.91 -2.75 -28.35
N ILE A 224 -7.97 -2.00 -27.26
CA ILE A 224 -8.87 -0.85 -27.10
C ILE A 224 -8.05 0.43 -27.17
N LEU A 225 -8.50 1.37 -28.02
CA LEU A 225 -7.89 2.69 -28.21
C LEU A 225 -8.88 3.77 -27.75
N ALA A 226 -8.66 4.37 -26.57
CA ALA A 226 -9.48 5.44 -26.01
C ALA A 226 -8.70 6.76 -26.06
N ASP A 227 -9.10 7.70 -26.95
CA ASP A 227 -8.44 8.99 -27.18
C ASP A 227 -6.91 8.90 -27.27
N GLY A 228 -6.38 7.87 -27.94
CA GLY A 228 -4.96 7.64 -28.17
C GLY A 228 -4.26 6.75 -27.12
N LYS A 229 -4.87 6.47 -25.97
CA LYS A 229 -4.34 5.49 -25.01
C LYS A 229 -4.78 4.09 -25.38
N LYS A 230 -3.83 3.15 -25.42
CA LYS A 230 -4.06 1.74 -25.76
C LYS A 230 -4.15 0.88 -24.52
N TYR A 231 -5.07 -0.08 -24.56
CA TYR A 231 -5.24 -1.16 -23.60
C TYR A 231 -5.30 -2.47 -24.36
N ASN A 232 -4.49 -3.45 -23.97
CA ASN A 232 -4.40 -4.74 -24.65
C ASN A 232 -4.85 -5.84 -23.70
N LYS A 233 -5.72 -6.74 -24.21
CA LYS A 233 -6.13 -7.97 -23.53
C LYS A 233 -5.82 -9.15 -24.42
N THR A 234 -5.23 -10.19 -23.87
CA THR A 234 -4.98 -11.46 -24.55
C THR A 234 -5.76 -12.55 -23.85
N PHE A 235 -6.30 -13.47 -24.61
CA PHE A 235 -7.17 -14.53 -24.12
C PHE A 235 -6.63 -15.90 -24.51
N ASP A 236 -6.86 -16.89 -23.66
CA ASP A 236 -6.65 -18.27 -24.05
C ASP A 236 -7.76 -18.65 -25.03
N HIS A 237 -7.36 -19.08 -26.21
CA HIS A 237 -8.27 -19.48 -27.28
C HIS A 237 -9.30 -20.53 -26.82
N PHE A 238 -8.93 -21.44 -25.93
CA PHE A 238 -9.83 -22.47 -25.42
C PHE A 238 -10.97 -21.93 -24.54
N ASN A 239 -10.83 -20.72 -24.03
CA ASN A 239 -11.85 -20.06 -23.21
C ASN A 239 -12.82 -19.21 -24.03
N ILE A 240 -12.53 -18.99 -25.33
CA ILE A 240 -13.41 -18.21 -26.20
C ILE A 240 -14.50 -19.14 -26.74
N THR A 241 -15.73 -18.75 -26.54
CA THR A 241 -16.88 -19.47 -27.12
C THR A 241 -17.04 -19.06 -28.59
N HIS A 242 -17.19 -20.06 -29.45
CA HIS A 242 -17.42 -19.91 -30.88
C HIS A 242 -18.79 -20.52 -31.23
N ASN A 243 -19.60 -19.78 -31.99
CA ASN A 243 -20.90 -20.28 -32.42
C ASN A 243 -21.31 -19.61 -33.76
N ASN A 244 -22.25 -20.23 -34.50
CA ASN A 244 -22.72 -19.70 -35.74
C ASN A 244 -24.18 -20.10 -36.01
N GLU A 245 -24.90 -19.23 -36.70
CA GLU A 245 -26.26 -19.50 -37.17
C GLU A 245 -26.55 -18.67 -38.40
N ALA A 246 -27.24 -19.28 -39.38
CA ALA A 246 -27.80 -18.61 -40.57
C ALA A 246 -26.80 -17.74 -41.36
N GLY A 247 -25.52 -18.09 -41.38
CA GLY A 247 -24.49 -17.37 -42.11
C GLY A 247 -23.77 -16.27 -41.31
N SER A 248 -24.11 -16.07 -40.06
CA SER A 248 -23.36 -15.23 -39.11
C SER A 248 -22.55 -16.10 -38.18
N VAL A 249 -21.40 -15.60 -37.76
CA VAL A 249 -20.55 -16.21 -36.72
C VAL A 249 -20.36 -15.24 -35.57
N TRP A 250 -20.20 -15.76 -34.37
CA TRP A 250 -19.80 -14.92 -33.22
C TRP A 250 -18.84 -15.65 -32.30
N GLU A 251 -17.93 -14.88 -31.75
CA GLU A 251 -16.91 -15.33 -30.83
C GLU A 251 -16.96 -14.42 -29.61
N TYR A 252 -17.00 -14.98 -28.41
CA TYR A 252 -17.04 -14.16 -27.21
C TYR A 252 -16.35 -14.82 -26.01
N ILE A 253 -15.90 -13.95 -25.10
CA ILE A 253 -15.43 -14.31 -23.79
C ILE A 253 -15.92 -13.29 -22.77
N SER A 254 -16.15 -13.74 -21.53
CA SER A 254 -16.44 -12.85 -20.41
C SER A 254 -15.42 -13.15 -19.31
N GLU A 255 -14.75 -12.10 -18.80
CA GLU A 255 -13.76 -12.21 -17.76
C GLU A 255 -14.06 -11.22 -16.62
N GLU A 256 -13.72 -11.59 -15.38
CA GLU A 256 -13.81 -10.68 -14.25
C GLU A 256 -12.77 -9.56 -14.42
N ALA A 257 -13.22 -8.33 -14.19
CA ALA A 257 -12.40 -7.14 -14.37
C ALA A 257 -11.42 -6.98 -13.20
N ASP A 258 -10.15 -6.84 -13.53
CA ASP A 258 -9.11 -6.40 -12.62
C ASP A 258 -8.95 -4.86 -12.58
N GLU A 259 -7.98 -4.33 -11.83
CA GLU A 259 -7.73 -2.89 -11.74
C GLU A 259 -7.39 -2.26 -13.10
N TYR A 260 -6.65 -2.99 -13.96
CA TYR A 260 -6.32 -2.54 -15.31
C TYR A 260 -7.58 -2.42 -16.20
N ASP A 261 -8.49 -3.37 -16.06
CA ASP A 261 -9.77 -3.37 -16.77
C ASP A 261 -10.68 -2.23 -16.28
N ILE A 262 -10.71 -1.96 -14.99
CA ILE A 262 -11.44 -0.82 -14.43
C ILE A 262 -10.88 0.51 -14.97
N GLU A 263 -9.56 0.64 -15.04
CA GLU A 263 -8.92 1.82 -15.65
C GLU A 263 -9.29 1.96 -17.14
N MET A 264 -9.26 0.87 -17.88
CA MET A 264 -9.68 0.80 -19.29
C MET A 264 -11.15 1.25 -19.46
N LEU A 265 -12.08 0.72 -18.66
CA LEU A 265 -13.48 1.12 -18.68
C LEU A 265 -13.65 2.61 -18.37
N ARG A 266 -12.91 3.15 -17.40
CA ARG A 266 -12.92 4.59 -17.08
C ARG A 266 -12.40 5.44 -18.25
N ALA A 267 -11.36 4.98 -18.94
CA ALA A 267 -10.83 5.66 -20.13
C ALA A 267 -11.86 5.67 -21.26
N ILE A 268 -12.52 4.54 -21.56
CA ILE A 268 -13.60 4.45 -22.54
C ILE A 268 -14.73 5.42 -22.20
N ALA A 269 -15.19 5.39 -20.95
CA ALA A 269 -16.30 6.21 -20.47
C ALA A 269 -16.05 7.72 -20.62
N LYS A 270 -14.79 8.17 -20.44
CA LYS A 270 -14.38 9.58 -20.55
C LYS A 270 -14.03 10.01 -21.97
N SER A 271 -13.66 9.08 -22.85
CA SER A 271 -13.12 9.37 -24.18
C SER A 271 -14.14 10.08 -25.08
N LYS A 272 -13.65 10.90 -26.00
CA LYS A 272 -14.42 11.38 -27.15
C LYS A 272 -14.62 10.24 -28.16
N THR A 273 -13.54 9.52 -28.46
CA THR A 273 -13.55 8.36 -29.37
C THR A 273 -12.91 7.15 -28.70
N ALA A 274 -13.60 6.00 -28.75
CA ALA A 274 -13.03 4.73 -28.39
C ALA A 274 -13.23 3.72 -29.52
N LYS A 275 -12.17 3.00 -29.87
CA LYS A 275 -12.18 1.94 -30.88
C LYS A 275 -11.73 0.63 -30.24
N VAL A 276 -12.23 -0.47 -30.78
CA VAL A 276 -11.82 -1.82 -30.41
C VAL A 276 -11.34 -2.52 -31.66
N ARG A 277 -10.23 -3.22 -31.53
CA ARG A 277 -9.71 -4.14 -32.54
C ARG A 277 -9.71 -5.55 -31.97
N TYR A 278 -10.38 -6.47 -32.62
CA TYR A 278 -10.28 -7.91 -32.40
C TYR A 278 -9.23 -8.46 -33.35
N GLU A 279 -8.28 -9.24 -32.86
CA GLU A 279 -7.13 -9.74 -33.63
C GLU A 279 -7.02 -11.25 -33.46
N GLY A 280 -7.17 -11.98 -34.57
CA GLY A 280 -6.80 -13.38 -34.73
C GLY A 280 -5.43 -13.52 -35.38
N ASP A 281 -5.10 -14.73 -35.88
CA ASP A 281 -3.80 -14.96 -36.52
C ASP A 281 -3.72 -14.29 -37.89
N ASP A 282 -4.80 -14.36 -38.66
CA ASP A 282 -4.83 -13.90 -40.06
C ASP A 282 -5.77 -12.71 -40.29
N TYR A 283 -6.72 -12.49 -39.38
CA TYR A 283 -7.79 -11.53 -39.57
C TYR A 283 -7.93 -10.59 -38.40
N ILE A 284 -8.38 -9.37 -38.71
CA ILE A 284 -8.68 -8.32 -37.72
C ILE A 284 -10.07 -7.75 -37.96
N HIS A 285 -10.72 -7.28 -36.89
CA HIS A 285 -12.00 -6.58 -36.99
C HIS A 285 -11.99 -5.34 -36.09
N ASP A 286 -12.28 -4.18 -36.69
CA ASP A 286 -12.28 -2.90 -35.99
C ASP A 286 -13.71 -2.40 -35.80
N ILE A 287 -14.05 -2.01 -34.57
CA ILE A 287 -15.31 -1.32 -34.27
C ILE A 287 -15.07 -0.01 -33.53
N THR A 288 -16.06 0.86 -33.54
CA THR A 288 -16.12 2.05 -32.71
C THR A 288 -17.14 1.83 -31.60
N ILE A 289 -16.73 2.05 -30.35
CA ILE A 289 -17.65 2.00 -29.20
C ILE A 289 -18.63 3.16 -29.32
N ASN A 290 -19.89 2.85 -29.46
CA ASN A 290 -20.96 3.84 -29.62
C ASN A 290 -21.34 4.50 -28.29
N ASN A 291 -22.15 5.55 -28.35
CA ASN A 291 -22.56 6.31 -27.15
C ASN A 291 -23.45 5.49 -26.20
N ASN A 292 -24.19 4.51 -26.72
CA ASN A 292 -24.99 3.62 -25.89
C ASN A 292 -24.12 2.69 -25.05
N ASP A 293 -23.08 2.09 -25.65
CA ASP A 293 -22.12 1.24 -24.95
C ASP A 293 -21.34 2.06 -23.89
N LYS A 294 -20.93 3.29 -24.23
CA LYS A 294 -20.32 4.20 -23.26
C LYS A 294 -21.26 4.55 -22.11
N LYS A 295 -22.57 4.67 -22.36
CA LYS A 295 -23.56 4.88 -21.29
C LYS A 295 -23.65 3.67 -20.38
N ILE A 296 -23.67 2.46 -20.92
CA ILE A 296 -23.65 1.22 -20.13
C ILE A 296 -22.44 1.21 -19.21
N ILE A 297 -21.25 1.45 -19.77
CA ILE A 297 -19.99 1.49 -19.00
C ILE A 297 -20.06 2.53 -17.88
N LYS A 298 -20.57 3.74 -18.17
CA LYS A 298 -20.72 4.80 -17.16
C LYS A 298 -21.67 4.40 -16.04
N ASP A 299 -22.80 3.77 -16.35
CA ASP A 299 -23.78 3.38 -15.35
C ASP A 299 -23.26 2.24 -14.46
N VAL A 300 -22.53 1.26 -15.05
CA VAL A 300 -21.85 0.21 -14.28
C VAL A 300 -20.79 0.82 -13.35
N LEU A 301 -19.93 1.71 -13.87
CA LEU A 301 -18.88 2.34 -13.07
C LEU A 301 -19.43 3.18 -11.92
N LYS A 302 -20.57 3.84 -12.06
CA LYS A 302 -21.23 4.60 -10.98
C LYS A 302 -21.69 3.68 -9.84
N ILE A 303 -22.17 2.48 -10.17
CA ILE A 303 -22.54 1.50 -9.16
C ILE A 303 -21.27 0.93 -8.53
N TYR A 304 -20.27 0.58 -9.34
CA TYR A 304 -18.98 0.09 -8.85
C TYR A 304 -18.32 1.06 -7.86
N ASP A 305 -18.23 2.36 -8.20
CA ASP A 305 -17.60 3.40 -7.37
C ASP A 305 -18.35 3.67 -6.05
N ALA A 306 -19.61 3.27 -5.97
CA ALA A 306 -20.41 3.44 -4.77
C ALA A 306 -20.25 2.28 -3.78
N TYR A 307 -19.98 1.08 -4.27
CA TYR A 307 -19.89 -0.14 -3.49
C TYR A 307 -18.46 -0.49 -3.10
N ASN A 308 -17.51 -0.17 -3.97
CA ASN A 308 -16.09 -0.43 -3.76
C ASN A 308 -15.33 0.85 -3.40
#